data_1098e7f9df89ccd87e3aca34a00bd6bb
#
_entry.id   1098e7f9df89ccd87e3aca34a00bd6bb
#
_cell.length_a   1.000
_cell.length_b   1.000
_cell.length_c   1.000
_cell.angle_alpha   90.00
_cell.angle_beta   90.00
_cell.angle_gamma   90.00
#
_symmetry.space_group_name_H-M   'P 1'
#
loop_
_entity.id
_entity.type
_entity.pdbx_description
1 polymer ?
#
loop_
_entity_poly.entity_id
_entity_poly.type
_entity_poly.pdbx_seq_one_letter_code
_entity_poly.pdbx_strand_id
1 'polypeptide(L)'
;LQAMEDDLRSILARDPNHAATLNALGYSLTNRTQRYEEAAELIERALALSPGDPAIMDSLGWVYYKLGQYVQSESLLREAHDAFPDPEVAAHLGEVLWAQGREIEAKDVWQDGLRRVNDHPIILEAIDRLGVALP
;
A
#
# COMPACT_ATOMS: atom_id res chain seq x y z
N LEU A 1 13.21 -8.13 -11.51
CA LEU A 1 11.80 -7.76 -11.67
C LEU A 1 11.12 -8.54 -12.80
N GLN A 2 11.74 -8.58 -13.98
CA GLN A 2 11.14 -9.27 -15.14
C GLN A 2 10.90 -10.76 -14.86
N ALA A 3 11.86 -11.43 -14.22
CA ALA A 3 11.71 -12.84 -13.87
C ALA A 3 10.55 -13.07 -12.91
N MET A 4 10.38 -12.18 -11.91
CA MET A 4 9.26 -12.24 -10.97
C MET A 4 7.93 -11.99 -11.68
N GLU A 5 7.88 -11.01 -12.57
CA GLU A 5 6.67 -10.72 -13.33
C GLU A 5 6.28 -11.92 -14.20
N ASP A 6 7.25 -12.54 -14.88
CA ASP A 6 7.00 -13.72 -15.71
C ASP A 6 6.47 -14.89 -14.88
N ASP A 7 7.04 -15.13 -13.71
CA ASP A 7 6.60 -16.19 -12.81
C ASP A 7 5.16 -15.97 -12.32
N LEU A 8 4.84 -14.74 -11.91
CA LEU A 8 3.49 -14.41 -11.45
C LEU A 8 2.47 -14.51 -12.58
N ARG A 9 2.83 -14.07 -13.80
CA ARG A 9 1.95 -14.20 -14.97
C ARG A 9 1.75 -15.66 -15.38
N SER A 10 2.74 -16.53 -15.15
CA SER A 10 2.59 -17.97 -15.36
C SER A 10 1.54 -18.58 -14.45
N ILE A 11 1.50 -18.14 -13.19
CA ILE A 11 0.47 -18.57 -12.23
C ILE A 11 -0.90 -18.10 -12.71
N LEU A 12 -1.00 -16.83 -13.14
CA LEU A 12 -2.27 -16.25 -13.60
C LEU A 12 -2.75 -16.89 -14.91
N ALA A 13 -1.85 -17.41 -15.75
CA ALA A 13 -2.24 -18.14 -16.95
C ALA A 13 -2.96 -19.45 -16.61
N ARG A 14 -2.61 -20.07 -15.49
CA ARG A 14 -3.24 -21.30 -14.99
C ARG A 14 -4.46 -21.01 -14.12
N ASP A 15 -4.42 -19.95 -13.35
CA ASP A 15 -5.47 -19.54 -12.42
C ASP A 15 -5.66 -18.02 -12.50
N PRO A 16 -6.45 -17.52 -13.48
CA PRO A 16 -6.63 -16.08 -13.69
C PRO A 16 -7.28 -15.34 -12.51
N ASN A 17 -7.94 -16.07 -11.62
CA ASN A 17 -8.65 -15.51 -10.47
C ASN A 17 -7.91 -15.76 -9.14
N HIS A 18 -6.59 -15.92 -9.19
CA HIS A 18 -5.78 -16.09 -7.99
C HIS A 18 -5.49 -14.71 -7.37
N ALA A 19 -6.31 -14.33 -6.40
CA ALA A 19 -6.29 -12.98 -5.81
C ALA A 19 -4.91 -12.60 -5.26
N ALA A 20 -4.28 -13.50 -4.53
CA ALA A 20 -2.95 -13.22 -3.93
C ALA A 20 -1.90 -12.92 -5.01
N THR A 21 -1.92 -13.64 -6.14
CA THR A 21 -0.99 -13.41 -7.24
C THR A 21 -1.27 -12.10 -7.97
N LEU A 22 -2.56 -11.79 -8.20
CA LEU A 22 -2.95 -10.50 -8.77
C LEU A 22 -2.45 -9.34 -7.91
N ASN A 23 -2.63 -9.44 -6.61
CA ASN A 23 -2.16 -8.44 -5.67
C ASN A 23 -0.64 -8.33 -5.65
N ALA A 24 0.06 -9.46 -5.61
CA ALA A 24 1.53 -9.49 -5.61
C ALA A 24 2.10 -8.83 -6.87
N LEU A 25 1.53 -9.14 -8.03
CA LEU A 25 1.98 -8.55 -9.29
C LEU A 25 1.71 -7.04 -9.30
N GLY A 26 0.49 -6.63 -8.94
CA GLY A 26 0.14 -5.22 -8.89
C GLY A 26 1.00 -4.42 -7.92
N TYR A 27 1.25 -4.96 -6.74
CA TYR A 27 2.09 -4.30 -5.73
C TYR A 27 3.54 -4.18 -6.22
N SER A 28 4.08 -5.21 -6.84
CA SER A 28 5.43 -5.17 -7.41
C SER A 28 5.56 -4.12 -8.51
N LEU A 29 4.57 -4.04 -9.40
CA LEU A 29 4.55 -3.02 -10.45
C LEU A 29 4.48 -1.61 -9.86
N THR A 30 3.72 -1.42 -8.78
CA THR A 30 3.61 -0.13 -8.10
C THR A 30 4.94 0.32 -7.52
N ASN A 31 5.69 -0.59 -6.91
CA ASN A 31 6.94 -0.24 -6.21
C ASN A 31 8.16 -0.19 -7.12
N ARG A 32 8.14 -0.90 -8.23
CA ARG A 32 9.34 -1.10 -9.06
C ARG A 32 9.24 -0.50 -10.46
N THR A 33 8.06 0.00 -10.83
CA THR A 33 7.80 0.60 -12.14
C THR A 33 6.91 1.83 -11.98
N GLN A 34 6.61 2.47 -13.10
CA GLN A 34 5.60 3.53 -13.16
C GLN A 34 4.32 3.05 -13.86
N ARG A 35 4.13 1.74 -13.97
CA ARG A 35 2.95 1.14 -14.62
C ARG A 35 1.77 1.11 -13.64
N TYR A 36 1.39 2.28 -13.14
CA TYR A 36 0.41 2.39 -12.06
C TYR A 36 -1.01 2.04 -12.48
N GLU A 37 -1.43 2.40 -13.70
CA GLU A 37 -2.77 2.06 -14.18
C GLU A 37 -2.94 0.55 -14.31
N GLU A 38 -1.95 -0.14 -14.86
CA GLU A 38 -1.96 -1.60 -14.96
C GLU A 38 -1.96 -2.24 -13.56
N ALA A 39 -1.13 -1.71 -12.66
CA ALA A 39 -1.07 -2.19 -11.28
C ALA A 39 -2.43 -2.04 -10.59
N ALA A 40 -3.08 -0.89 -10.76
CA ALA A 40 -4.39 -0.63 -10.17
C ALA A 40 -5.44 -1.63 -10.68
N GLU A 41 -5.47 -1.90 -11.98
CA GLU A 41 -6.41 -2.88 -12.55
C GLU A 41 -6.23 -4.27 -11.95
N LEU A 42 -4.98 -4.71 -11.80
CA LEU A 42 -4.66 -6.02 -11.21
C LEU A 42 -5.13 -6.09 -9.75
N ILE A 43 -4.86 -5.04 -8.97
CA ILE A 43 -5.22 -5.01 -7.55
C ILE A 43 -6.73 -4.86 -7.38
N GLU A 44 -7.39 -4.07 -8.23
CA GLU A 44 -8.86 -3.95 -8.22
C GLU A 44 -9.52 -5.31 -8.46
N ARG A 45 -9.00 -6.11 -9.40
CA ARG A 45 -9.47 -7.46 -9.63
C ARG A 45 -9.25 -8.35 -8.40
N ALA A 46 -8.09 -8.23 -7.77
CA ALA A 46 -7.79 -8.98 -6.54
C ALA A 46 -8.79 -8.64 -5.43
N LEU A 47 -9.09 -7.35 -5.24
CA LEU A 47 -10.04 -6.92 -4.21
C LEU A 47 -11.47 -7.39 -4.50
N ALA A 48 -11.88 -7.39 -5.77
CA ALA A 48 -13.18 -7.92 -6.15
C ALA A 48 -13.31 -9.42 -5.84
N LEU A 49 -12.21 -10.17 -5.96
CA LEU A 49 -12.17 -11.59 -5.64
C LEU A 49 -12.08 -11.87 -4.13
N SER A 50 -11.51 -10.96 -3.37
CA SER A 50 -11.32 -11.10 -1.93
C SER A 50 -11.69 -9.79 -1.23
N PRO A 51 -13.00 -9.44 -1.18
CA PRO A 51 -13.45 -8.19 -0.59
C PRO A 51 -13.11 -8.13 0.90
N GLY A 52 -12.67 -6.96 1.35
CA GLY A 52 -12.34 -6.73 2.75
C GLY A 52 -10.96 -7.24 3.18
N ASP A 53 -10.16 -7.78 2.26
CA ASP A 53 -8.80 -8.20 2.59
C ASP A 53 -7.93 -6.98 2.85
N PRO A 54 -7.43 -6.78 4.09
CA PRO A 54 -6.66 -5.57 4.43
C PRO A 54 -5.37 -5.41 3.63
N ALA A 55 -4.69 -6.51 3.31
CA ALA A 55 -3.44 -6.46 2.53
C ALA A 55 -3.72 -5.96 1.10
N ILE A 56 -4.82 -6.38 0.50
CA ILE A 56 -5.19 -5.94 -0.85
C ILE A 56 -5.68 -4.49 -0.82
N MET A 57 -6.45 -4.11 0.20
CA MET A 57 -6.87 -2.71 0.39
C MET A 57 -5.68 -1.78 0.55
N ASP A 58 -4.65 -2.20 1.29
CA ASP A 58 -3.41 -1.45 1.43
C ASP A 58 -2.71 -1.28 0.08
N SER A 59 -2.57 -2.35 -0.68
CA SER A 59 -1.95 -2.30 -2.01
C SER A 59 -2.70 -1.35 -2.95
N LEU A 60 -4.02 -1.40 -2.95
CA LEU A 60 -4.84 -0.54 -3.80
C LEU A 60 -4.73 0.93 -3.36
N GLY A 61 -4.79 1.18 -2.05
CA GLY A 61 -4.58 2.52 -1.51
C GLY A 61 -3.22 3.08 -1.91
N TRP A 62 -2.18 2.25 -1.88
CA TRP A 62 -0.83 2.67 -2.22
C TRP A 62 -0.69 3.03 -3.70
N VAL A 63 -1.26 2.23 -4.62
CA VAL A 63 -1.20 2.57 -6.05
C VAL A 63 -2.05 3.80 -6.36
N TYR A 64 -3.18 3.99 -5.70
CA TYR A 64 -3.97 5.22 -5.86
C TYR A 64 -3.19 6.45 -5.40
N TYR A 65 -2.40 6.33 -4.33
CA TYR A 65 -1.49 7.39 -3.91
C TYR A 65 -0.49 7.74 -5.02
N LYS A 66 0.12 6.73 -5.65
CA LYS A 66 1.05 6.95 -6.76
C LYS A 66 0.38 7.61 -7.96
N LEU A 67 -0.90 7.37 -8.16
CA LEU A 67 -1.71 8.00 -9.21
C LEU A 67 -2.20 9.41 -8.84
N GLY A 68 -1.92 9.88 -7.63
CA GLY A 68 -2.37 11.18 -7.15
C GLY A 68 -3.82 11.21 -6.67
N GLN A 69 -4.46 10.05 -6.53
CA GLN A 69 -5.85 9.92 -6.07
C GLN A 69 -5.88 9.81 -4.55
N TYR A 70 -5.56 10.90 -3.86
CA TYR A 70 -5.31 10.90 -2.41
C TYR A 70 -6.56 10.59 -1.58
N VAL A 71 -7.73 11.05 -1.99
CA VAL A 71 -8.97 10.82 -1.24
C VAL A 71 -9.33 9.34 -1.23
N GLN A 72 -9.29 8.69 -2.40
CA GLN A 72 -9.55 7.25 -2.51
C GLN A 72 -8.48 6.43 -1.80
N SER A 73 -7.22 6.86 -1.93
CA SER A 73 -6.10 6.22 -1.24
C SER A 73 -6.30 6.24 0.27
N GLU A 74 -6.59 7.41 0.83
CA GLU A 74 -6.79 7.56 2.28
C GLU A 74 -7.95 6.68 2.77
N SER A 75 -9.06 6.65 2.05
CA SER A 75 -10.22 5.85 2.44
C SER A 75 -9.87 4.36 2.55
N LEU A 76 -9.17 3.82 1.56
CA LEU A 76 -8.75 2.42 1.55
C LEU A 76 -7.72 2.12 2.65
N LEU A 77 -6.75 3.02 2.85
CA LEU A 77 -5.71 2.81 3.85
C LEU A 77 -6.27 2.90 5.27
N ARG A 78 -7.24 3.79 5.52
CA ARG A 78 -7.93 3.84 6.82
C ARG A 78 -8.73 2.58 7.07
N GLU A 79 -9.45 2.09 6.07
CA GLU A 79 -10.22 0.86 6.18
C GLU A 79 -9.31 -0.33 6.46
N ALA A 80 -8.18 -0.44 5.74
CA ALA A 80 -7.19 -1.48 5.98
C ALA A 80 -6.59 -1.38 7.38
N HIS A 81 -6.25 -0.17 7.83
CA HIS A 81 -5.67 0.06 9.14
C HIS A 81 -6.64 -0.30 10.27
N ASP A 82 -7.93 0.05 10.10
CA ASP A 82 -8.96 -0.27 11.09
C ASP A 82 -9.22 -1.78 11.17
N ALA A 83 -9.17 -2.47 10.02
CA ALA A 83 -9.39 -3.92 9.97
C ALA A 83 -8.22 -4.70 10.56
N PHE A 84 -6.99 -4.27 10.27
CA PHE A 84 -5.79 -4.92 10.77
C PHE A 84 -4.65 -3.89 10.88
N PRO A 85 -4.37 -3.40 12.11
CA PRO A 85 -3.34 -2.36 12.31
C PRO A 85 -1.94 -2.91 12.08
N ASP A 86 -1.45 -2.78 10.87
CA ASP A 86 -0.13 -3.24 10.43
C ASP A 86 0.79 -2.02 10.26
N PRO A 87 2.06 -2.08 10.72
CA PRO A 87 2.99 -0.95 10.58
C PRO A 87 3.23 -0.52 9.14
N GLU A 88 3.17 -1.42 8.16
CA GLU A 88 3.30 -1.06 6.75
C GLU A 88 2.11 -0.23 6.29
N VAL A 89 0.89 -0.59 6.70
CA VAL A 89 -0.31 0.18 6.41
C VAL A 89 -0.21 1.57 7.07
N ALA A 90 0.27 1.63 8.30
CA ALA A 90 0.49 2.90 9.00
C ALA A 90 1.51 3.77 8.26
N ALA A 91 2.59 3.18 7.72
CA ALA A 91 3.57 3.92 6.93
C ALA A 91 2.92 4.55 5.70
N HIS A 92 2.13 3.79 4.96
CA HIS A 92 1.45 4.26 3.76
C HIS A 92 0.40 5.32 4.09
N LEU A 93 -0.44 5.08 5.10
CA LEU A 93 -1.47 6.04 5.51
C LEU A 93 -0.85 7.37 5.95
N GLY A 94 0.21 7.31 6.74
CA GLY A 94 0.91 8.52 7.17
C GLY A 94 1.45 9.30 5.98
N GLU A 95 2.01 8.64 4.97
CA GLU A 95 2.54 9.29 3.79
C GLU A 95 1.45 9.99 2.97
N VAL A 96 0.28 9.37 2.82
CA VAL A 96 -0.86 9.97 2.12
C VAL A 96 -1.40 11.18 2.88
N LEU A 97 -1.47 11.11 4.20
CA LEU A 97 -1.87 12.24 5.04
C LEU A 97 -0.87 13.39 4.93
N TRP A 98 0.42 13.08 4.98
CA TRP A 98 1.48 14.08 4.82
C TRP A 98 1.38 14.79 3.48
N ALA A 99 1.15 14.04 2.40
CA ALA A 99 1.01 14.61 1.05
C ALA A 99 -0.17 15.57 0.93
N GLN A 100 -1.20 15.41 1.76
CA GLN A 100 -2.36 16.30 1.80
C GLN A 100 -2.18 17.47 2.76
N GLY A 101 -1.00 17.63 3.36
CA GLY A 101 -0.71 18.69 4.32
C GLY A 101 -1.24 18.44 5.73
N ARG A 102 -1.74 17.24 6.00
CA ARG A 102 -2.30 16.87 7.31
C ARG A 102 -1.20 16.27 8.18
N GLU A 103 -0.23 17.12 8.55
CA GLU A 103 1.01 16.68 9.17
C GLU A 103 0.82 16.11 10.58
N ILE A 104 -0.08 16.68 11.38
CA ILE A 104 -0.34 16.20 12.75
C ILE A 104 -0.90 14.79 12.71
N GLU A 105 -1.90 14.54 11.85
CA GLU A 105 -2.48 13.22 11.70
C GLU A 105 -1.46 12.20 11.17
N ALA A 106 -0.62 12.60 10.21
CA ALA A 106 0.43 11.74 9.69
C ALA A 106 1.39 11.30 10.80
N LYS A 107 1.85 12.25 11.62
CA LYS A 107 2.75 11.97 12.73
C LYS A 107 2.11 11.03 13.75
N ASP A 108 0.84 11.25 14.07
CA ASP A 108 0.11 10.39 15.02
C ASP A 108 0.03 8.95 14.52
N VAL A 109 -0.25 8.75 13.23
CA VAL A 109 -0.33 7.42 12.64
C VAL A 109 1.03 6.73 12.68
N TRP A 110 2.10 7.43 12.32
CA TRP A 110 3.45 6.86 12.35
C TRP A 110 3.91 6.54 13.77
N GLN A 111 3.64 7.41 14.73
CA GLN A 111 3.98 7.17 16.13
C GLN A 111 3.25 5.95 16.68
N ASP A 112 1.98 5.79 16.35
CA ASP A 112 1.21 4.61 16.74
C ASP A 112 1.81 3.33 16.15
N GLY A 113 2.19 3.37 14.88
CA GLY A 113 2.86 2.24 14.21
C GLY A 113 4.19 1.87 14.88
N LEU A 114 4.99 2.88 15.26
CA LEU A 114 6.27 2.66 15.94
C LEU A 114 6.09 2.16 17.37
N ARG A 115 4.98 2.45 18.03
CA ARG A 115 4.66 1.88 19.34
C ARG A 115 4.36 0.39 19.25
N ARG A 116 3.79 -0.06 18.13
CA ARG A 116 3.48 -1.48 17.90
C ARG A 116 4.72 -2.29 17.53
N VAL A 117 5.54 -1.75 16.62
CA VAL A 117 6.81 -2.35 16.20
C VAL A 117 7.87 -1.25 16.24
N ASN A 118 8.67 -1.24 17.29
CA ASN A 118 9.72 -0.24 17.47
C ASN A 118 10.72 -0.33 16.31
N ASP A 119 11.16 0.84 15.80
CA ASP A 119 12.14 0.97 14.72
C ASP A 119 11.73 0.22 13.44
N HIS A 120 10.43 0.16 13.14
CA HIS A 120 9.96 -0.50 11.92
C HIS A 120 10.55 0.19 10.68
N PRO A 121 11.26 -0.56 9.81
CA PRO A 121 12.07 0.05 8.74
C PRO A 121 11.25 0.83 7.71
N ILE A 122 10.03 0.40 7.40
CA ILE A 122 9.20 1.07 6.41
C ILE A 122 8.73 2.43 6.92
N ILE A 123 8.34 2.50 8.21
CA ILE A 123 7.93 3.78 8.83
C ILE A 123 9.13 4.71 8.93
N LEU A 124 10.28 4.21 9.41
CA LEU A 124 11.47 5.02 9.56
C LEU A 124 11.98 5.53 8.21
N GLU A 125 11.91 4.72 7.16
CA GLU A 125 12.28 5.14 5.81
C GLU A 125 11.37 6.28 5.32
N ALA A 126 10.06 6.16 5.50
CA ALA A 126 9.12 7.19 5.10
C ALA A 126 9.38 8.51 5.84
N ILE A 127 9.59 8.44 7.16
CA ILE A 127 9.89 9.61 7.98
C ILE A 127 11.17 10.29 7.54
N ASP A 128 12.22 9.52 7.29
CA ASP A 128 13.52 10.03 6.86
C ASP A 128 13.41 10.67 5.47
N ARG A 129 12.81 9.99 4.52
CA ARG A 129 12.66 10.45 3.14
C ARG A 129 11.83 11.73 3.04
N LEU A 130 10.81 11.87 3.88
CA LEU A 130 9.94 13.04 3.91
C LEU A 130 10.46 14.16 4.80
N GLY A 131 11.57 13.93 5.51
CA GLY A 131 12.20 14.94 6.36
C GLY A 131 11.38 15.29 7.60
N VAL A 132 10.68 14.30 8.16
CA VAL A 132 9.78 14.51 9.30
C VAL A 132 10.52 14.32 10.62
N ALA A 133 10.30 15.24 11.55
CA ALA A 133 10.77 15.10 12.93
C ALA A 133 9.61 14.66 13.81
N LEU A 134 9.75 13.50 14.45
CA LEU A 134 8.79 13.04 15.46
C LEU A 134 9.24 13.47 16.86
N PRO A 135 8.29 13.80 17.75
CA PRO A 135 8.61 14.10 19.15
C PRO A 135 9.24 12.92 19.87
#